data_1b1c1d10bb90281ad92b27b85f64fce5
#
_entry.id   1b1c1d10bb90281ad92b27b85f64fce5
#
_cell.length_a   1.000
_cell.length_b   1.000
_cell.length_c   1.000
_cell.angle_alpha   90.00
_cell.angle_beta   90.00
_cell.angle_gamma   90.00
#
_symmetry.space_group_name_H-M   'P 1'
#
loop_
_entity.id
_entity.type
_entity.pdbx_description
1 polymer ?
#
loop_
_entity_poly.entity_id
_entity_poly.type
_entity_poly.pdbx_seq_one_letter_code
_entity_poly.pdbx_strand_id
1 'polypeptide(L)'
;MTAILITPFMPETAEKIFALLNVPAEARTWDAQCYCADESATWNTVVGAPLFPRLDVEKELAALEELSKPAKPAIEIEAYAEEKVEFDTFCKSDFRAVKVKACCNVKKSDKLLQFTLDDGTGTDRTILSGIHAYYEPEELLGKTLIAITNLPPRPMMGIESCGMLLSAVHTEEGEEKLHLLLVDNHIPAGAKLY
;
A
#
# COMPACT_ATOMS: atom_id res chain seq x y z
N MET A 1 -3.71 50.24 -3.49
CA MET A 1 -4.98 49.56 -3.79
C MET A 1 -4.77 48.11 -4.27
N THR A 2 -4.16 47.85 -5.41
CA THR A 2 -4.01 46.47 -5.96
C THR A 2 -3.45 45.45 -4.96
N ALA A 3 -2.42 45.80 -4.18
CA ALA A 3 -1.82 44.93 -3.18
C ALA A 3 -2.81 44.52 -2.08
N ILE A 4 -3.65 45.46 -1.63
CA ILE A 4 -4.69 45.20 -0.63
C ILE A 4 -5.75 44.23 -1.19
N LEU A 5 -6.17 44.44 -2.45
CA LEU A 5 -7.20 43.62 -3.10
C LEU A 5 -6.74 42.19 -3.34
N ILE A 6 -5.46 41.94 -3.60
CA ILE A 6 -4.93 40.60 -3.83
C ILE A 6 -4.52 39.87 -2.55
N THR A 7 -4.47 40.53 -1.39
CA THR A 7 -4.06 39.93 -0.11
C THR A 7 -4.80 38.62 0.21
N PRO A 8 -6.13 38.51 0.03
CA PRO A 8 -6.83 37.28 0.33
C PRO A 8 -6.45 36.08 -0.58
N PHE A 9 -5.92 36.34 -1.77
CA PHE A 9 -5.59 35.31 -2.77
C PHE A 9 -4.10 35.03 -2.79
N MET A 10 -3.25 36.04 -2.61
CA MET A 10 -1.80 35.93 -2.69
C MET A 10 -1.14 36.78 -1.58
N PRO A 11 -1.23 36.36 -0.31
CA PRO A 11 -0.77 37.15 0.83
C PRO A 11 0.72 37.48 0.77
N GLU A 12 1.56 36.50 0.42
CA GLU A 12 3.01 36.72 0.30
C GLU A 12 3.38 37.70 -0.81
N THR A 13 2.66 37.68 -1.91
CA THR A 13 2.87 38.62 -3.01
C THR A 13 2.46 40.00 -2.62
N ALA A 14 1.34 40.13 -1.91
CA ALA A 14 0.88 41.42 -1.38
C ALA A 14 1.91 42.05 -0.42
N GLU A 15 2.47 41.25 0.51
CA GLU A 15 3.52 41.73 1.42
C GLU A 15 4.79 42.16 0.67
N LYS A 16 5.21 41.41 -0.36
CA LYS A 16 6.33 41.82 -1.22
C LYS A 16 6.06 43.17 -1.93
N ILE A 17 4.84 43.39 -2.42
CA ILE A 17 4.45 44.67 -3.04
C ILE A 17 4.47 45.80 -2.02
N PHE A 18 3.94 45.59 -0.81
CA PHE A 18 4.00 46.59 0.27
C PHE A 18 5.44 46.93 0.64
N ALA A 19 6.32 45.95 0.70
CA ALA A 19 7.73 46.18 0.98
C ALA A 19 8.44 46.95 -0.14
N LEU A 20 8.19 46.64 -1.40
CA LEU A 20 8.76 47.32 -2.57
C LEU A 20 8.28 48.78 -2.67
N LEU A 21 7.03 49.06 -2.30
CA LEU A 21 6.43 50.36 -2.31
C LEU A 21 6.65 51.11 -1.00
N ASN A 22 7.28 50.50 0.00
CA ASN A 22 7.51 51.05 1.34
C ASN A 22 6.21 51.62 1.96
N VAL A 23 5.10 50.87 1.84
CA VAL A 23 3.79 51.28 2.34
C VAL A 23 3.76 51.12 3.86
N PRO A 24 3.41 52.18 4.63
CA PRO A 24 3.30 52.09 6.08
C PRO A 24 2.15 51.15 6.50
N ALA A 25 2.25 50.56 7.68
CA ALA A 25 1.29 49.55 8.15
C ALA A 25 -0.16 50.06 8.20
N GLU A 26 -0.36 51.30 8.57
CA GLU A 26 -1.67 51.96 8.66
C GLU A 26 -2.37 52.05 7.29
N ALA A 27 -1.60 52.12 6.20
CA ALA A 27 -2.12 52.22 4.83
C ALA A 27 -2.36 50.86 4.16
N ARG A 28 -2.08 49.75 4.85
CA ARG A 28 -2.27 48.38 4.33
C ARG A 28 -3.64 47.79 4.63
N THR A 29 -4.51 48.57 5.33
CA THR A 29 -5.83 48.13 5.75
C THR A 29 -6.85 48.27 4.61
N TRP A 30 -7.91 47.44 4.70
CA TRP A 30 -9.00 47.45 3.73
C TRP A 30 -9.68 48.85 3.65
N ASP A 31 -9.81 49.56 4.76
CA ASP A 31 -10.43 50.87 4.82
C ASP A 31 -9.56 51.97 4.18
N ALA A 32 -8.24 51.81 4.21
CA ALA A 32 -7.31 52.76 3.59
C ALA A 32 -7.42 52.83 2.05
N GLN A 33 -8.00 51.82 1.40
CA GLN A 33 -8.21 51.84 -0.05
C GLN A 33 -9.26 52.87 -0.50
N CYS A 34 -10.15 53.30 0.40
CA CYS A 34 -11.21 54.27 0.11
C CYS A 34 -10.68 55.70 0.00
N TYR A 35 -9.47 55.93 0.51
CA TYR A 35 -8.83 57.26 0.39
C TYR A 35 -8.05 57.28 -0.93
N CYS A 36 -8.57 58.03 -1.90
CA CYS A 36 -7.82 58.35 -3.11
C CYS A 36 -6.46 58.91 -2.71
N ALA A 37 -5.43 58.49 -3.38
CA ALA A 37 -4.06 58.90 -3.10
C ALA A 37 -3.98 60.41 -3.03
N ASP A 38 -3.45 60.93 -1.96
CA ASP A 38 -3.02 62.31 -1.87
C ASP A 38 -1.99 62.56 -2.97
N GLU A 39 -2.28 63.37 -3.95
CA GLU A 39 -1.39 63.66 -5.08
C GLU A 39 -0.03 64.23 -4.61
N SER A 40 0.05 64.69 -3.36
CA SER A 40 1.28 65.18 -2.73
C SER A 40 2.16 64.09 -2.12
N ALA A 41 1.70 62.80 -2.08
CA ALA A 41 2.46 61.73 -1.47
C ALA A 41 3.67 61.32 -2.34
N THR A 42 4.86 61.50 -1.78
CA THR A 42 6.11 61.04 -2.38
C THR A 42 6.36 59.56 -2.01
N TRP A 43 6.37 58.68 -3.00
CA TRP A 43 6.60 57.27 -2.79
C TRP A 43 8.09 56.95 -2.94
N ASN A 44 8.71 56.44 -1.87
CA ASN A 44 10.06 55.92 -1.90
C ASN A 44 10.00 54.43 -2.23
N THR A 45 10.16 54.09 -3.50
CA THR A 45 10.17 52.69 -3.94
C THR A 45 11.55 52.07 -3.77
N VAL A 46 11.56 50.79 -3.39
CA VAL A 46 12.79 50.00 -3.25
C VAL A 46 12.90 49.04 -4.46
N VAL A 47 14.11 48.99 -5.04
CA VAL A 47 14.37 48.04 -6.12
C VAL A 47 14.52 46.63 -5.51
N GLY A 48 13.70 45.71 -5.92
CA GLY A 48 13.76 44.32 -5.46
C GLY A 48 13.76 43.31 -6.61
N ALA A 49 13.78 42.03 -6.26
CA ALA A 49 13.68 40.94 -7.23
C ALA A 49 12.29 40.99 -7.93
N PRO A 50 12.19 40.44 -9.18
CA PRO A 50 10.92 40.33 -9.87
C PRO A 50 9.90 39.53 -9.03
N LEU A 51 8.68 40.11 -8.88
CA LEU A 51 7.59 39.45 -8.13
C LEU A 51 7.16 38.13 -8.76
N PHE A 52 7.18 38.09 -10.09
CA PHE A 52 6.82 36.91 -10.89
C PHE A 52 7.97 36.63 -11.85
N PRO A 53 8.98 35.85 -11.41
CA PRO A 53 10.04 35.42 -12.30
C PRO A 53 9.45 34.49 -13.39
N ARG A 54 10.05 34.53 -14.57
CA ARG A 54 9.68 33.56 -15.62
C ARG A 54 10.05 32.16 -15.14
N LEU A 55 9.08 31.26 -15.13
CA LEU A 55 9.29 29.86 -14.83
C LEU A 55 9.88 29.17 -16.06
N ASP A 56 10.88 28.35 -15.84
CA ASP A 56 11.37 27.41 -16.84
C ASP A 56 10.43 26.21 -16.84
N VAL A 57 9.59 26.14 -17.88
CA VAL A 57 8.52 25.13 -17.96
C VAL A 57 9.08 23.70 -17.86
N GLU A 58 10.24 23.43 -18.48
CA GLU A 58 10.83 22.10 -18.46
C GLU A 58 11.28 21.70 -17.05
N LYS A 59 11.88 22.64 -16.30
CA LYS A 59 12.31 22.37 -14.92
C LYS A 59 11.15 22.22 -13.96
N GLU A 60 10.10 23.04 -14.12
CA GLU A 60 8.91 22.95 -13.26
C GLU A 60 8.10 21.69 -13.54
N LEU A 61 7.97 21.28 -14.81
CA LEU A 61 7.34 20.02 -15.16
C LEU A 61 8.11 18.82 -14.61
N ALA A 62 9.43 18.81 -14.72
CA ALA A 62 10.26 17.75 -14.14
C ALA A 62 10.11 17.68 -12.61
N ALA A 63 10.11 18.85 -11.93
CA ALA A 63 9.88 18.90 -10.49
C ALA A 63 8.48 18.43 -10.08
N LEU A 64 7.44 18.78 -10.86
CA LEU A 64 6.07 18.30 -10.64
C LEU A 64 5.94 16.80 -10.90
N GLU A 65 6.62 16.26 -11.91
CA GLU A 65 6.67 14.82 -12.17
C GLU A 65 7.34 14.06 -11.03
N GLU A 66 8.39 14.60 -10.44
CA GLU A 66 9.02 14.01 -9.26
C GLU A 66 8.11 14.04 -8.03
N LEU A 67 7.40 15.15 -7.79
CA LEU A 67 6.46 15.29 -6.69
C LEU A 67 5.17 14.47 -6.89
N SER A 68 4.77 14.26 -8.14
CA SER A 68 3.57 13.49 -8.48
C SER A 68 3.81 11.98 -8.53
N LYS A 69 5.07 11.52 -8.49
CA LYS A 69 5.35 10.10 -8.30
C LYS A 69 4.80 9.73 -6.92
N PRO A 70 3.66 9.00 -6.83
CA PRO A 70 3.26 8.48 -5.53
C PRO A 70 4.46 7.69 -5.04
N ALA A 71 4.85 7.90 -3.79
CA ALA A 71 5.74 6.98 -3.10
C ALA A 71 4.99 5.65 -3.01
N LYS A 72 5.00 4.88 -4.11
CA LYS A 72 4.55 3.49 -4.08
C LYS A 72 5.54 2.81 -3.15
N PRO A 73 5.07 2.15 -2.10
CA PRO A 73 5.94 1.23 -1.38
C PRO A 73 6.61 0.37 -2.44
N ALA A 74 7.91 0.19 -2.34
CA ALA A 74 8.66 -0.63 -3.27
C ALA A 74 8.17 -2.07 -3.08
N ILE A 75 7.18 -2.48 -3.88
CA ILE A 75 6.66 -3.84 -3.89
C ILE A 75 7.54 -4.63 -4.84
N GLU A 76 8.26 -5.59 -4.29
CA GLU A 76 9.07 -6.53 -5.05
C GLU A 76 8.32 -7.86 -5.15
N ILE A 77 8.19 -8.36 -6.36
CA ILE A 77 7.55 -9.63 -6.67
C ILE A 77 8.64 -10.56 -7.24
N GLU A 78 8.61 -11.83 -6.84
CA GLU A 78 9.49 -12.85 -7.39
C GLU A 78 9.38 -12.90 -8.92
N ALA A 79 10.50 -13.04 -9.60
CA ALA A 79 10.53 -13.11 -11.07
C ALA A 79 9.76 -14.33 -11.57
N TYR A 80 9.09 -14.16 -12.72
CA TYR A 80 8.39 -15.27 -13.35
C TYR A 80 9.37 -16.38 -13.74
N ALA A 81 8.94 -17.64 -13.56
CA ALA A 81 9.70 -18.79 -14.00
C ALA A 81 9.88 -18.77 -15.53
N GLU A 82 11.10 -19.02 -15.99
CA GLU A 82 11.42 -19.10 -17.43
C GLU A 82 10.94 -20.41 -18.04
N GLU A 83 10.94 -21.48 -17.25
CA GLU A 83 10.49 -22.81 -17.69
C GLU A 83 8.96 -22.88 -17.74
N LYS A 84 8.46 -23.45 -18.82
CA LYS A 84 7.02 -23.71 -19.01
C LYS A 84 6.68 -25.09 -18.48
N VAL A 85 5.62 -25.17 -17.69
CA VAL A 85 5.08 -26.44 -17.21
C VAL A 85 4.12 -27.00 -18.26
N GLU A 86 4.31 -28.27 -18.62
CA GLU A 86 3.37 -28.99 -19.47
C GLU A 86 1.99 -29.10 -18.82
N PHE A 87 0.94 -28.90 -19.62
CA PHE A 87 -0.45 -28.92 -19.12
C PHE A 87 -0.79 -30.24 -18.41
N ASP A 88 -0.34 -31.34 -18.94
CA ASP A 88 -0.54 -32.69 -18.36
C ASP A 88 0.15 -32.82 -16.99
N THR A 89 1.27 -32.13 -16.79
CA THR A 89 1.97 -32.12 -15.50
C THR A 89 1.20 -31.28 -14.49
N PHE A 90 0.70 -30.12 -14.91
CA PHE A 90 -0.16 -29.28 -14.06
C PHE A 90 -1.44 -29.99 -13.65
N CYS A 91 -2.10 -30.71 -14.59
CA CYS A 91 -3.32 -31.46 -14.32
C CYS A 91 -3.16 -32.62 -13.32
N LYS A 92 -1.92 -33.08 -13.07
CA LYS A 92 -1.63 -34.07 -12.03
C LYS A 92 -1.73 -33.48 -10.63
N SER A 93 -1.64 -32.14 -10.47
CA SER A 93 -1.78 -31.50 -9.20
C SER A 93 -3.27 -31.42 -8.80
N ASP A 94 -3.57 -31.79 -7.57
CA ASP A 94 -4.96 -31.80 -7.07
C ASP A 94 -5.14 -30.65 -6.06
N PHE A 95 -5.59 -29.51 -6.57
CA PHE A 95 -5.92 -28.33 -5.77
C PHE A 95 -7.35 -28.44 -5.28
N ARG A 96 -7.56 -28.30 -3.98
CA ARG A 96 -8.87 -28.39 -3.32
C ARG A 96 -9.14 -27.23 -2.39
N ALA A 97 -10.39 -26.84 -2.29
CA ALA A 97 -10.87 -26.02 -1.21
C ALA A 97 -10.94 -26.85 0.07
N VAL A 98 -10.30 -26.39 1.13
CA VAL A 98 -10.23 -27.08 2.42
C VAL A 98 -10.71 -26.17 3.52
N LYS A 99 -11.53 -26.65 4.45
CA LYS A 99 -12.07 -25.87 5.55
C LYS A 99 -11.29 -26.10 6.84
N VAL A 100 -10.89 -25.02 7.49
CA VAL A 100 -10.15 -25.10 8.76
C VAL A 100 -11.10 -25.47 9.89
N LYS A 101 -10.94 -26.69 10.44
CA LYS A 101 -11.65 -27.17 11.64
C LYS A 101 -10.93 -26.75 12.92
N ALA A 102 -9.61 -26.85 12.92
CA ALA A 102 -8.77 -26.43 14.02
C ALA A 102 -7.42 -25.92 13.52
N CYS A 103 -6.86 -24.97 14.24
CA CYS A 103 -5.51 -24.47 14.02
C CYS A 103 -4.83 -24.32 15.39
N CYS A 104 -3.60 -24.78 15.52
CA CYS A 104 -2.85 -24.66 16.76
C CYS A 104 -1.35 -24.51 16.51
N ASN A 105 -0.66 -23.97 17.52
CA ASN A 105 0.78 -23.80 17.49
C ASN A 105 1.47 -25.14 17.69
N VAL A 106 2.57 -25.35 16.97
CA VAL A 106 3.39 -26.55 17.12
C VAL A 106 4.35 -26.36 18.28
N LYS A 107 4.26 -27.19 19.33
CA LYS A 107 5.02 -27.09 20.59
C LYS A 107 6.55 -26.98 20.46
N LYS A 108 7.11 -27.31 19.32
CA LYS A 108 8.57 -27.34 19.07
C LYS A 108 9.03 -26.31 18.03
N SER A 109 8.14 -25.42 17.57
CA SER A 109 8.47 -24.42 16.57
C SER A 109 7.58 -23.19 16.70
N ASP A 110 8.20 -22.04 16.88
CA ASP A 110 7.51 -20.74 16.92
C ASP A 110 7.10 -20.24 15.53
N LYS A 111 7.43 -21.00 14.47
CA LYS A 111 7.14 -20.59 13.08
C LYS A 111 6.02 -21.39 12.46
N LEU A 112 5.69 -22.57 13.02
CA LEU A 112 4.77 -23.51 12.40
C LEU A 112 3.39 -23.49 13.05
N LEU A 113 2.36 -23.42 12.22
CA LEU A 113 0.99 -23.70 12.58
C LEU A 113 0.60 -25.10 12.09
N GLN A 114 -0.09 -25.86 12.93
CA GLN A 114 -0.70 -27.13 12.59
C GLN A 114 -2.18 -26.91 12.29
N PHE A 115 -2.59 -27.27 11.10
CA PHE A 115 -3.96 -27.23 10.64
C PHE A 115 -4.60 -28.61 10.66
N THR A 116 -5.83 -28.66 11.17
CA THR A 116 -6.74 -29.77 10.99
C THR A 116 -7.83 -29.31 10.03
N LEU A 117 -7.86 -29.92 8.85
CA LEU A 117 -8.65 -29.47 7.71
C LEU A 117 -9.67 -30.52 7.30
N ASP A 118 -10.86 -30.05 6.95
CA ASP A 118 -11.86 -30.82 6.23
C ASP A 118 -11.61 -30.65 4.72
N ASP A 119 -11.34 -31.74 4.03
CA ASP A 119 -11.14 -31.78 2.58
C ASP A 119 -12.29 -32.50 1.84
N GLY A 120 -13.41 -32.75 2.53
CA GLY A 120 -14.60 -33.41 1.98
C GLY A 120 -14.48 -34.94 1.87
N THR A 121 -13.35 -35.56 2.30
CA THR A 121 -13.18 -37.01 2.27
C THR A 121 -13.79 -37.73 3.47
N GLY A 122 -14.25 -36.98 4.47
CA GLY A 122 -14.77 -37.54 5.74
C GLY A 122 -13.70 -37.85 6.77
N THR A 123 -12.42 -37.68 6.45
CA THR A 123 -11.30 -37.77 7.37
C THR A 123 -10.56 -36.47 7.45
N ASP A 124 -10.14 -36.10 8.65
CA ASP A 124 -9.44 -34.84 8.86
C ASP A 124 -8.01 -34.91 8.30
N ARG A 125 -7.62 -33.92 7.51
CA ARG A 125 -6.29 -33.78 6.94
C ARG A 125 -5.43 -32.87 7.81
N THR A 126 -4.22 -33.31 8.12
CA THR A 126 -3.24 -32.48 8.84
C THR A 126 -2.28 -31.85 7.84
N ILE A 127 -2.13 -30.51 7.92
CA ILE A 127 -1.11 -29.77 7.17
C ILE A 127 -0.36 -28.86 8.14
N LEU A 128 0.97 -28.80 8.03
CA LEU A 128 1.80 -27.85 8.73
C LEU A 128 2.25 -26.74 7.78
N SER A 129 2.18 -25.50 8.25
CA SER A 129 2.61 -24.33 7.46
C SER A 129 3.40 -23.35 8.31
N GLY A 130 4.46 -22.76 7.72
CA GLY A 130 5.38 -21.83 8.38
C GLY A 130 4.88 -20.39 8.43
N ILE A 131 3.63 -20.17 8.82
CA ILE A 131 2.94 -18.88 8.70
C ILE A 131 2.59 -18.23 10.05
N HIS A 132 3.07 -18.75 11.16
CA HIS A 132 2.78 -18.20 12.48
C HIS A 132 3.26 -16.76 12.67
N ALA A 133 4.24 -16.31 11.88
CA ALA A 133 4.67 -14.91 11.90
C ALA A 133 3.64 -13.93 11.30
N TYR A 134 2.66 -14.45 10.54
CA TYR A 134 1.71 -13.64 9.77
C TYR A 134 0.26 -13.82 10.23
N TYR A 135 -0.07 -14.93 10.90
CA TYR A 135 -1.45 -15.27 11.29
C TYR A 135 -1.51 -15.90 12.67
N GLU A 136 -2.49 -15.47 13.45
CA GLU A 136 -2.85 -16.15 14.69
C GLU A 136 -3.83 -17.31 14.42
N PRO A 137 -3.76 -18.42 15.17
CA PRO A 137 -4.61 -19.59 14.97
C PRO A 137 -6.11 -19.30 14.95
N GLU A 138 -6.56 -18.36 15.80
CA GLU A 138 -7.97 -18.00 15.97
C GLU A 138 -8.56 -17.32 14.74
N GLU A 139 -7.73 -16.57 14.00
CA GLU A 139 -8.16 -15.83 12.80
C GLU A 139 -8.51 -16.74 11.63
N LEU A 140 -7.95 -17.95 11.63
CA LEU A 140 -8.06 -18.91 10.54
C LEU A 140 -9.18 -19.93 10.75
N LEU A 141 -9.74 -20.02 11.96
CA LEU A 141 -10.81 -20.96 12.27
C LEU A 141 -12.04 -20.72 11.40
N GLY A 142 -12.57 -21.78 10.80
CA GLY A 142 -13.76 -21.75 9.96
C GLY A 142 -13.57 -21.10 8.59
N LYS A 143 -12.36 -20.66 8.25
CA LYS A 143 -12.03 -20.14 6.92
C LYS A 143 -11.87 -21.30 5.92
N THR A 144 -12.13 -21.01 4.65
CA THR A 144 -11.90 -21.92 3.54
C THR A 144 -10.64 -21.49 2.79
N LEU A 145 -9.67 -22.38 2.70
CA LEU A 145 -8.36 -22.18 2.10
C LEU A 145 -8.20 -23.04 0.85
N ILE A 146 -7.15 -22.76 0.08
CA ILE A 146 -6.75 -23.61 -1.04
C ILE A 146 -5.52 -24.41 -0.63
N ALA A 147 -5.59 -25.72 -0.85
CA ALA A 147 -4.50 -26.62 -0.60
C ALA A 147 -4.24 -27.56 -1.80
N ILE A 148 -2.99 -27.93 -2.01
CA ILE A 148 -2.62 -29.07 -2.84
C ILE A 148 -2.66 -30.33 -1.96
N THR A 149 -3.47 -31.31 -2.34
CA THR A 149 -3.85 -32.44 -1.48
C THR A 149 -3.16 -33.75 -1.84
N ASN A 150 -2.60 -33.84 -3.03
CA ASN A 150 -1.95 -35.08 -3.53
C ASN A 150 -0.42 -35.08 -3.43
N LEU A 151 0.13 -34.28 -2.52
CA LEU A 151 1.55 -34.38 -2.19
C LEU A 151 1.82 -35.58 -1.26
N PRO A 152 2.98 -36.23 -1.38
CA PRO A 152 3.36 -37.29 -0.46
C PRO A 152 3.48 -36.73 0.97
N PRO A 153 3.08 -37.49 1.99
CA PRO A 153 3.20 -37.05 3.38
C PRO A 153 4.65 -36.73 3.73
N ARG A 154 4.85 -35.58 4.39
CA ARG A 154 6.17 -35.11 4.82
C ARG A 154 6.22 -34.99 6.35
N PRO A 155 7.15 -35.70 7.02
CA PRO A 155 7.31 -35.57 8.46
C PRO A 155 7.97 -34.23 8.79
N MET A 156 7.30 -33.43 9.63
CA MET A 156 7.80 -32.15 10.15
C MET A 156 7.59 -32.09 11.66
N MET A 157 8.67 -31.92 12.42
CA MET A 157 8.63 -31.88 13.91
C MET A 157 7.92 -33.07 14.58
N GLY A 158 7.93 -34.25 13.92
CA GLY A 158 7.28 -35.48 14.40
C GLY A 158 5.79 -35.58 14.05
N ILE A 159 5.27 -34.70 13.24
CA ILE A 159 3.89 -34.68 12.73
C ILE A 159 3.96 -34.85 11.21
N GLU A 160 3.10 -35.68 10.64
CA GLU A 160 3.00 -35.82 9.18
C GLU A 160 2.13 -34.69 8.58
N SER A 161 2.72 -33.93 7.66
CA SER A 161 2.01 -32.95 6.85
C SER A 161 1.57 -33.56 5.53
N CYS A 162 0.26 -33.64 5.30
CA CYS A 162 -0.35 -34.33 4.16
C CYS A 162 -0.87 -33.32 3.12
N GLY A 163 0.00 -32.48 2.59
CA GLY A 163 -0.32 -31.46 1.61
C GLY A 163 0.36 -30.12 1.91
N MET A 164 -0.02 -29.09 1.18
CA MET A 164 0.51 -27.74 1.34
C MET A 164 -0.60 -26.70 1.11
N LEU A 165 -0.67 -25.70 1.97
CA LEU A 165 -1.53 -24.53 1.79
C LEU A 165 -0.90 -23.57 0.78
N LEU A 166 -1.72 -22.96 -0.07
CA LEU A 166 -1.27 -21.96 -1.02
C LEU A 166 -1.31 -20.57 -0.41
N SER A 167 -0.25 -19.82 -0.64
CA SER A 167 -0.11 -18.43 -0.22
C SER A 167 0.53 -17.60 -1.32
N ALA A 168 0.19 -16.32 -1.34
CA ALA A 168 0.88 -15.32 -2.15
C ALA A 168 1.94 -14.65 -1.28
N VAL A 169 3.15 -14.52 -1.79
CA VAL A 169 4.28 -13.88 -1.11
C VAL A 169 4.78 -12.72 -1.94
N HIS A 170 5.07 -11.61 -1.30
CA HIS A 170 5.71 -10.44 -1.90
C HIS A 170 6.54 -9.72 -0.85
N THR A 171 7.44 -8.85 -1.28
CA THR A 171 8.22 -7.99 -0.39
C THR A 171 7.69 -6.57 -0.48
N GLU A 172 7.41 -5.95 0.66
CA GLU A 172 6.99 -4.56 0.77
C GLU A 172 7.93 -3.85 1.73
N GLU A 173 8.58 -2.78 1.26
CA GLU A 173 9.56 -2.02 2.04
C GLU A 173 10.72 -2.88 2.61
N GLY A 174 11.09 -3.96 1.91
CA GLY A 174 12.14 -4.88 2.34
C GLY A 174 11.69 -5.95 3.35
N GLU A 175 10.40 -5.97 3.72
CA GLU A 175 9.80 -7.02 4.56
C GLU A 175 8.97 -8.00 3.72
N GLU A 176 9.14 -9.28 3.98
CA GLU A 176 8.31 -10.33 3.37
C GLU A 176 6.89 -10.26 3.94
N LYS A 177 5.90 -10.21 3.06
CA LYS A 177 4.48 -10.28 3.38
C LYS A 177 3.89 -11.54 2.74
N LEU A 178 3.16 -12.31 3.54
CA LEU A 178 2.53 -13.56 3.12
C LEU A 178 1.03 -13.48 3.32
N HIS A 179 0.27 -13.85 2.29
CA HIS A 179 -1.17 -13.89 2.33
C HIS A 179 -1.68 -15.27 1.92
N LEU A 180 -2.43 -15.93 2.80
CA LEU A 180 -3.12 -17.17 2.47
C LEU A 180 -4.19 -16.92 1.42
N LEU A 181 -4.33 -17.85 0.47
CA LEU A 181 -5.40 -17.78 -0.51
C LEU A 181 -6.71 -18.29 0.12
N LEU A 182 -7.53 -17.32 0.49
CA LEU A 182 -8.87 -17.53 1.04
C LEU A 182 -9.90 -17.58 -0.09
N VAL A 183 -10.84 -18.48 0.00
CA VAL A 183 -12.00 -18.54 -0.88
C VAL A 183 -13.29 -18.39 -0.06
N ASP A 184 -14.40 -18.12 -0.75
CA ASP A 184 -15.68 -17.95 -0.09
C ASP A 184 -16.07 -19.21 0.73
N ASN A 185 -16.52 -18.98 1.96
CA ASN A 185 -16.91 -20.06 2.86
C ASN A 185 -18.17 -20.85 2.39
N HIS A 186 -18.87 -20.37 1.35
CA HIS A 186 -19.93 -21.11 0.69
C HIS A 186 -19.40 -22.27 -0.17
N ILE A 187 -18.13 -22.23 -0.55
CA ILE A 187 -17.52 -23.30 -1.32
C ILE A 187 -17.39 -24.52 -0.42
N PRO A 188 -17.97 -25.67 -0.81
CA PRO A 188 -17.90 -26.87 0.00
C PRO A 188 -16.45 -27.39 0.09
N ALA A 189 -16.11 -27.96 1.25
CA ALA A 189 -14.85 -28.66 1.42
C ALA A 189 -14.71 -29.78 0.38
N GLY A 190 -13.51 -29.92 -0.20
CA GLY A 190 -13.22 -30.89 -1.25
C GLY A 190 -13.51 -30.40 -2.68
N ALA A 191 -14.09 -29.21 -2.86
CA ALA A 191 -14.29 -28.64 -4.19
C ALA A 191 -12.96 -28.52 -4.93
N LYS A 192 -12.90 -29.06 -6.14
CA LYS A 192 -11.68 -29.05 -6.98
C LYS A 192 -11.51 -27.69 -7.66
N LEU A 193 -10.28 -27.20 -7.69
CA LEU A 193 -9.88 -26.02 -8.45
C LEU A 193 -9.19 -26.47 -9.76
N TYR A 194 -9.42 -25.69 -10.80
CA TYR A 194 -8.89 -25.94 -12.15
C TYR A 194 -8.04 -24.75 -12.62
#